data_16f59707411947585ff62cf3e571fa4f
#
_entry.id   16f59707411947585ff62cf3e571fa4f
#
_cell.length_a   1.000
_cell.length_b   1.000
_cell.length_c   1.000
_cell.angle_alpha   90.00
_cell.angle_beta   90.00
_cell.angle_gamma   90.00
#
_symmetry.space_group_name_H-M   'P 1'
#
loop_
_entity.id
_entity.type
_entity.pdbx_description
1 polymer ?
#
loop_
_entity_poly.entity_id
_entity_poly.type
_entity_poly.pdbx_seq_one_letter_code
_entity_poly.pdbx_strand_id
1 'polypeptide(L)'
;MSRIPATQVERIEIIRGTSGDLDVREGNQVINIVLLEVESRSSINYEVNLDHYHDGEMKPGAKLSLSGQRGALDYLLSAESEPRWENRIGNEISRLADGSLNEIIRRDETRDAQPLVVSTNLGYQFGASDVIHFNAQYEDNDTPQRNDRAIFDYQSTPTSLALESDDIDLDCAPSAHIGPISLNH
;
A
#
# COMPACT_ATOMS: atom_id res chain seq x y z
N MET A 1 -14.87 4.87 10.54
CA MET A 1 -15.27 5.41 11.85
C MET A 1 -14.17 5.09 12.85
N SER A 2 -13.47 6.10 13.33
CA SER A 2 -12.45 5.92 14.39
C SER A 2 -13.13 5.48 15.68
N ARG A 3 -12.71 4.38 16.26
CA ARG A 3 -13.16 3.96 17.60
C ARG A 3 -12.22 4.54 18.63
N ILE A 4 -12.71 5.34 19.55
CA ILE A 4 -11.97 5.85 20.69
C ILE A 4 -11.95 4.76 21.77
N PRO A 5 -10.80 4.20 22.15
CA PRO A 5 -10.72 3.23 23.24
C PRO A 5 -11.15 3.87 24.56
N ALA A 6 -11.92 3.15 25.37
CA ALA A 6 -12.38 3.66 26.67
C ALA A 6 -11.21 4.03 27.63
N THR A 7 -10.06 3.40 27.45
CA THR A 7 -8.83 3.71 28.22
C THR A 7 -8.22 5.08 27.90
N GLN A 8 -8.70 5.75 26.86
CA GLN A 8 -8.23 7.09 26.46
C GLN A 8 -9.19 8.20 26.89
N VAL A 9 -10.32 7.85 27.46
CA VAL A 9 -11.34 8.82 27.90
C VAL A 9 -11.08 9.21 29.34
N GLU A 10 -10.82 10.49 29.59
CA GLU A 10 -10.74 11.05 30.95
C GLU A 10 -12.11 11.20 31.54
N ARG A 11 -13.02 11.86 30.80
CA ARG A 11 -14.39 12.10 31.22
C ARG A 11 -15.31 12.32 30.00
N ILE A 12 -16.59 12.12 30.21
CA ILE A 12 -17.63 12.42 29.25
C ILE A 12 -18.46 13.57 29.82
N GLU A 13 -18.53 14.65 29.08
CA GLU A 13 -19.34 15.82 29.42
C GLU A 13 -20.60 15.83 28.60
N ILE A 14 -21.76 15.95 29.25
CA ILE A 14 -23.03 16.10 28.57
C ILE A 14 -23.42 17.58 28.69
N ILE A 15 -23.31 18.31 27.59
CA ILE A 15 -23.64 19.73 27.51
C ILE A 15 -25.10 19.86 27.10
N ARG A 16 -25.90 20.55 27.95
CA ARG A 16 -27.29 20.85 27.68
C ARG A 16 -27.46 22.36 27.70
N GLY A 17 -27.99 22.90 26.61
CA GLY A 17 -28.20 24.36 26.48
C GLY A 17 -26.92 25.10 26.04
N THR A 18 -26.93 26.42 26.16
CA THR A 18 -25.78 27.28 25.80
C THR A 18 -24.69 27.18 26.86
N SER A 19 -23.53 26.70 26.48
CA SER A 19 -22.32 26.69 27.31
C SER A 19 -21.13 27.14 26.47
N GLY A 20 -20.55 28.29 26.81
CA GLY A 20 -19.44 28.88 26.08
C GLY A 20 -19.81 29.28 24.64
N ASP A 21 -18.92 28.98 23.70
CA ASP A 21 -19.07 29.25 22.26
C ASP A 21 -20.00 28.27 21.52
N LEU A 22 -20.54 27.24 22.22
CA LEU A 22 -21.45 26.24 21.65
C LEU A 22 -22.91 26.59 21.95
N ASP A 23 -23.62 27.08 20.91
CA ASP A 23 -25.09 27.33 20.96
C ASP A 23 -25.81 26.04 20.54
N VAL A 24 -26.27 25.26 21.54
CA VAL A 24 -27.09 24.06 21.32
C VAL A 24 -28.55 24.43 21.33
N ARG A 25 -29.09 24.72 20.13
CA ARG A 25 -30.51 25.06 19.96
C ARG A 25 -31.41 23.84 20.11
N GLU A 26 -32.49 24.03 20.88
CA GLU A 26 -33.64 23.13 20.97
C GLU A 26 -33.38 21.65 21.27
N GLY A 27 -33.14 21.34 22.56
CA GLY A 27 -33.33 19.98 23.09
C GLY A 27 -32.26 18.95 22.72
N ASN A 28 -31.24 19.30 21.92
CA ASN A 28 -30.14 18.43 21.60
C ASN A 28 -29.11 18.44 22.72
N GLN A 29 -28.57 17.26 23.02
CA GLN A 29 -27.45 17.09 23.94
C GLN A 29 -26.19 16.91 23.10
N VAL A 30 -25.14 17.67 23.43
CA VAL A 30 -23.81 17.44 22.87
C VAL A 30 -23.03 16.61 23.87
N ILE A 31 -22.51 15.49 23.41
CA ILE A 31 -21.59 14.65 24.18
C ILE A 31 -20.17 15.06 23.83
N ASN A 32 -19.50 15.73 24.75
CA ASN A 32 -18.09 16.04 24.64
C ASN A 32 -17.27 14.94 25.33
N ILE A 33 -16.41 14.30 24.59
CA ILE A 33 -15.52 13.26 25.12
C ILE A 33 -14.17 13.91 25.37
N VAL A 34 -13.85 14.13 26.63
CA VAL A 34 -12.54 14.65 27.06
C VAL A 34 -11.58 13.48 27.16
N LEU A 35 -10.52 13.55 26.38
CA LEU A 35 -9.48 12.52 26.39
C LEU A 35 -8.47 12.82 27.48
N LEU A 36 -7.87 11.76 28.04
CA LEU A 36 -6.75 11.90 28.97
C LEU A 36 -5.63 12.67 28.29
N GLU A 37 -5.19 13.74 28.89
CA GLU A 37 -4.00 14.50 28.47
C GLU A 37 -2.76 13.69 28.83
N VAL A 38 -2.30 12.87 27.89
CA VAL A 38 -1.09 12.08 28.06
C VAL A 38 0.04 12.82 27.35
N GLU A 39 1.01 13.28 28.10
CA GLU A 39 2.17 14.04 27.59
C GLU A 39 2.97 13.29 26.49
N SER A 40 2.82 11.99 26.41
CA SER A 40 3.39 11.19 25.31
C SER A 40 2.64 9.86 25.13
N ARG A 41 2.22 9.58 23.91
CA ARG A 41 1.66 8.28 23.51
C ARG A 41 2.43 7.79 22.30
N SER A 42 2.76 6.52 22.31
CA SER A 42 3.31 5.86 21.12
C SER A 42 2.68 4.50 20.94
N SER A 43 2.48 4.11 19.70
CA SER A 43 1.99 2.80 19.30
C SER A 43 2.87 2.26 18.19
N ILE A 44 3.25 1.00 18.31
CA ILE A 44 3.94 0.25 17.27
C ILE A 44 2.99 -0.83 16.79
N ASN A 45 2.73 -0.87 15.48
CA ASN A 45 2.01 -1.96 14.85
C ASN A 45 2.92 -2.63 13.86
N TYR A 46 2.87 -3.95 13.83
CA TYR A 46 3.61 -4.74 12.85
C TYR A 46 2.72 -5.87 12.34
N GLU A 47 2.93 -6.21 11.09
CA GLU A 47 2.31 -7.33 10.41
C GLU A 47 3.39 -8.04 9.61
N VAL A 48 3.38 -9.36 9.64
CA VAL A 48 4.22 -10.20 8.78
C VAL A 48 3.33 -11.26 8.17
N ASN A 49 3.48 -11.47 6.88
CA ASN A 49 2.77 -12.48 6.11
C ASN A 49 3.76 -13.32 5.30
N LEU A 50 3.30 -14.47 4.88
CA LEU A 50 4.02 -15.35 3.98
C LEU A 50 3.02 -15.89 2.98
N ASP A 51 3.12 -15.41 1.75
CA ASP A 51 2.26 -15.86 0.67
C ASP A 51 2.88 -17.10 0.00
N HIS A 52 2.05 -18.12 -0.18
CA HIS A 52 2.41 -19.34 -0.89
C HIS A 52 1.61 -19.42 -2.18
N TYR A 53 2.30 -19.45 -3.29
CA TYR A 53 1.72 -19.48 -4.64
C TYR A 53 1.57 -20.91 -5.15
N HIS A 54 0.74 -21.08 -6.18
CA HIS A 54 0.35 -22.40 -6.74
C HIS A 54 1.50 -23.19 -7.36
N ASP A 55 2.57 -22.51 -7.75
CA ASP A 55 3.80 -23.08 -8.32
C ASP A 55 4.85 -23.44 -7.24
N GLY A 56 4.52 -23.17 -5.96
CA GLY A 56 5.39 -23.47 -4.82
C GLY A 56 6.27 -22.31 -4.38
N GLU A 57 6.22 -21.18 -5.07
CA GLU A 57 6.97 -19.99 -4.68
C GLU A 57 6.42 -19.40 -3.37
N MET A 58 7.32 -18.86 -2.54
CA MET A 58 6.98 -18.26 -1.25
C MET A 58 7.52 -16.86 -1.15
N LYS A 59 6.66 -15.89 -0.84
CA LYS A 59 7.02 -14.47 -0.71
C LYS A 59 6.69 -13.96 0.68
N PRO A 60 7.70 -13.56 1.48
CA PRO A 60 7.48 -12.92 2.76
C PRO A 60 7.13 -11.45 2.57
N GLY A 61 6.08 -10.99 3.26
CA GLY A 61 5.74 -9.58 3.34
C GLY A 61 5.80 -9.07 4.78
N ALA A 62 5.99 -7.77 4.95
CA ALA A 62 6.00 -7.13 6.24
C ALA A 62 5.50 -5.69 6.18
N LYS A 63 4.79 -5.29 7.23
CA LYS A 63 4.40 -3.90 7.49
C LYS A 63 4.82 -3.51 8.89
N LEU A 64 5.35 -2.31 9.04
CA LEU A 64 5.68 -1.71 10.32
C LEU A 64 5.14 -0.29 10.35
N SER A 65 4.46 0.08 11.43
CA SER A 65 4.06 1.46 11.66
C SER A 65 4.33 1.89 13.08
N LEU A 66 4.85 3.10 13.23
CA LEU A 66 5.07 3.79 14.48
C LEU A 66 4.26 5.08 14.46
N SER A 67 3.33 5.21 15.38
CA SER A 67 2.54 6.43 15.55
C SER A 67 2.58 6.91 16.97
N GLY A 68 2.42 8.20 17.15
CA GLY A 68 2.35 8.74 18.49
C GLY A 68 2.28 10.25 18.54
N GLN A 69 2.21 10.73 19.79
CA GLN A 69 2.26 12.13 20.13
C GLN A 69 3.30 12.32 21.23
N ARG A 70 4.12 13.35 21.09
CA ARG A 70 5.10 13.75 22.08
C ARG A 70 5.13 15.26 22.20
N GLY A 71 4.48 15.77 23.26
CA GLY A 71 4.25 17.20 23.40
C GLY A 71 3.45 17.74 22.22
N ALA A 72 3.99 18.73 21.53
CA ALA A 72 3.37 19.37 20.36
C ALA A 72 3.56 18.61 19.05
N LEU A 73 4.28 17.48 19.04
CA LEU A 73 4.58 16.70 17.84
C LEU A 73 3.69 15.47 17.77
N ASP A 74 2.90 15.38 16.70
CA ASP A 74 2.21 14.16 16.25
C ASP A 74 3.01 13.53 15.12
N TYR A 75 3.13 12.21 15.13
CA TYR A 75 3.88 11.50 14.09
C TYR A 75 3.23 10.16 13.73
N LEU A 76 3.35 9.83 12.46
CA LEU A 76 3.07 8.51 11.90
C LEU A 76 4.17 8.19 10.89
N LEU A 77 4.92 7.15 11.16
CA LEU A 77 5.95 6.61 10.29
C LEU A 77 5.52 5.20 9.89
N SER A 78 5.64 4.84 8.62
CA SER A 78 5.37 3.48 8.18
C SER A 78 6.37 3.02 7.14
N ALA A 79 6.60 1.72 7.12
CA ALA A 79 7.34 1.04 6.08
C ALA A 79 6.61 -0.27 5.78
N GLU A 80 6.42 -0.57 4.49
CA GLU A 80 5.81 -1.82 4.07
C GLU A 80 6.52 -2.37 2.83
N SER A 81 6.59 -3.69 2.78
CA SER A 81 7.01 -4.44 1.60
C SER A 81 6.09 -5.65 1.50
N GLU A 82 5.29 -5.69 0.42
CA GLU A 82 4.39 -6.80 0.11
C GLU A 82 4.73 -7.33 -1.30
N PRO A 83 5.74 -8.19 -1.40
CA PRO A 83 6.12 -8.80 -2.67
C PRO A 83 4.95 -9.56 -3.29
N ARG A 84 4.88 -9.53 -4.63
CA ARG A 84 3.86 -10.25 -5.40
C ARG A 84 4.54 -11.09 -6.45
N TRP A 85 4.17 -12.36 -6.47
CA TRP A 85 4.59 -13.30 -7.48
C TRP A 85 3.44 -13.61 -8.42
N GLU A 86 3.69 -13.62 -9.70
CA GLU A 86 2.73 -14.01 -10.71
C GLU A 86 3.41 -14.94 -11.71
N ASN A 87 2.84 -16.13 -11.87
CA ASN A 87 3.23 -17.06 -12.92
C ASN A 87 2.02 -17.32 -13.82
N ARG A 88 2.17 -17.04 -15.11
CA ARG A 88 1.16 -17.24 -16.14
C ARG A 88 1.65 -18.21 -17.18
N ILE A 89 1.01 -19.36 -17.24
CA ILE A 89 1.27 -20.38 -18.27
C ILE A 89 0.12 -20.39 -19.25
N GLY A 90 0.42 -20.28 -20.54
CA GLY A 90 -0.59 -20.23 -21.57
C GLY A 90 -0.14 -20.85 -22.88
N ASN A 91 -1.14 -21.18 -23.73
CA ASN A 91 -0.91 -21.60 -25.11
C ASN A 91 -1.65 -20.66 -26.05
N GLU A 92 -0.96 -20.19 -27.06
CA GLU A 92 -1.50 -19.42 -28.16
C GLU A 92 -1.49 -20.32 -29.40
N ILE A 93 -2.62 -20.46 -30.05
CA ILE A 93 -2.79 -21.35 -31.21
C ILE A 93 -3.18 -20.51 -32.43
N SER A 94 -2.32 -20.48 -33.43
CA SER A 94 -2.52 -19.81 -34.70
C SER A 94 -2.96 -20.81 -35.73
N ARG A 95 -3.96 -20.45 -36.56
CA ARG A 95 -4.48 -21.26 -37.70
C ARG A 95 -4.49 -20.45 -38.97
N LEU A 96 -4.28 -21.13 -40.10
CA LEU A 96 -4.42 -20.56 -41.40
C LEU A 96 -5.92 -20.41 -41.80
N ALA A 97 -6.18 -19.69 -42.88
CA ALA A 97 -7.55 -19.44 -43.35
C ALA A 97 -8.32 -20.71 -43.75
N ASP A 98 -7.62 -21.78 -44.10
CA ASP A 98 -8.20 -23.10 -44.40
C ASP A 98 -8.44 -23.95 -43.13
N GLY A 99 -8.15 -23.41 -41.94
CA GLY A 99 -8.30 -24.08 -40.64
C GLY A 99 -7.14 -24.97 -40.25
N SER A 100 -6.12 -25.14 -41.07
CA SER A 100 -4.91 -25.89 -40.75
C SER A 100 -4.12 -25.17 -39.64
N LEU A 101 -3.38 -25.96 -38.86
CA LEU A 101 -2.56 -25.45 -37.79
C LEU A 101 -1.35 -24.72 -38.37
N ASN A 102 -1.14 -23.47 -37.98
CA ASN A 102 0.00 -22.66 -38.34
C ASN A 102 1.12 -22.77 -37.31
N GLU A 103 0.80 -22.41 -36.08
CA GLU A 103 1.78 -22.27 -35.01
C GLU A 103 1.13 -22.53 -33.65
N ILE A 104 1.89 -23.07 -32.72
CA ILE A 104 1.55 -23.12 -31.30
C ILE A 104 2.69 -22.47 -30.52
N ILE A 105 2.36 -21.42 -29.73
CA ILE A 105 3.28 -20.79 -28.81
C ILE A 105 2.88 -21.20 -27.41
N ARG A 106 3.79 -21.87 -26.70
CA ARG A 106 3.68 -22.11 -25.27
C ARG A 106 4.44 -21.01 -24.56
N ARG A 107 3.74 -20.29 -23.71
CA ARG A 107 4.29 -19.15 -22.96
C ARG A 107 4.31 -19.47 -21.47
N ASP A 108 5.43 -19.18 -20.84
CA ASP A 108 5.61 -19.16 -19.39
C ASP A 108 6.13 -17.78 -19.03
N GLU A 109 5.29 -16.99 -18.37
CA GLU A 109 5.58 -15.63 -17.97
C GLU A 109 5.62 -15.55 -16.44
N THR A 110 6.75 -15.16 -15.88
CA THR A 110 6.90 -14.91 -14.45
C THR A 110 7.14 -13.44 -14.19
N ARG A 111 6.54 -12.93 -13.12
CA ARG A 111 6.72 -11.56 -12.65
C ARG A 111 6.93 -11.57 -11.14
N ASP A 112 8.01 -10.95 -10.68
CA ASP A 112 8.39 -10.87 -9.27
C ASP A 112 8.43 -9.40 -8.83
N ALA A 113 7.32 -8.89 -8.32
CA ALA A 113 7.25 -7.52 -7.85
C ALA A 113 7.69 -7.43 -6.39
N GLN A 114 8.64 -6.55 -6.10
CA GLN A 114 9.22 -6.32 -4.77
C GLN A 114 9.07 -4.86 -4.36
N PRO A 115 7.83 -4.40 -4.05
CA PRO A 115 7.59 -3.02 -3.67
C PRO A 115 8.14 -2.73 -2.28
N LEU A 116 8.71 -1.54 -2.10
CA LEU A 116 9.04 -0.95 -0.81
C LEU A 116 8.39 0.43 -0.74
N VAL A 117 7.52 0.62 0.25
CA VAL A 117 6.88 1.93 0.49
C VAL A 117 7.25 2.40 1.89
N VAL A 118 7.79 3.60 1.99
CA VAL A 118 8.08 4.27 3.25
C VAL A 118 7.31 5.58 3.29
N SER A 119 6.54 5.81 4.35
CA SER A 119 5.79 7.05 4.49
C SER A 119 5.99 7.71 5.86
N THR A 120 5.84 9.02 5.88
CA THR A 120 5.88 9.83 7.09
C THR A 120 4.80 10.91 7.06
N ASN A 121 4.10 11.06 8.18
CA ASN A 121 3.17 12.15 8.42
C ASN A 121 3.54 12.77 9.77
N LEU A 122 3.86 14.05 9.77
CA LEU A 122 4.22 14.80 10.95
C LEU A 122 3.28 15.99 11.11
N GLY A 123 2.79 16.20 12.32
CA GLY A 123 2.04 17.38 12.73
C GLY A 123 2.77 18.06 13.88
N TYR A 124 2.99 19.35 13.80
CA TYR A 124 3.60 20.11 14.87
C TYR A 124 2.76 21.32 15.23
N GLN A 125 2.28 21.37 16.45
CA GLN A 125 1.51 22.47 17.00
C GLN A 125 2.47 23.51 17.62
N PHE A 126 2.43 24.73 17.12
CA PHE A 126 3.29 25.84 17.57
C PHE A 126 2.50 27.06 18.04
N GLY A 127 1.42 26.87 18.67
CA GLY A 127 0.55 27.92 19.17
C GLY A 127 -0.71 27.34 19.76
N ALA A 128 -1.66 28.19 20.12
CA ALA A 128 -2.93 27.73 20.66
C ALA A 128 -3.81 27.05 19.58
N SER A 129 -3.65 27.46 18.32
CA SER A 129 -4.45 26.99 17.18
C SER A 129 -3.65 26.68 15.91
N ASP A 130 -2.34 26.98 15.90
CA ASP A 130 -1.54 26.85 14.69
C ASP A 130 -0.84 25.47 14.62
N VAL A 131 -1.07 24.75 13.52
CA VAL A 131 -0.48 23.43 13.27
C VAL A 131 0.17 23.39 11.89
N ILE A 132 1.40 22.92 11.80
CA ILE A 132 2.08 22.59 10.55
C ILE A 132 1.98 21.09 10.32
N HIS A 133 1.60 20.69 9.11
CA HIS A 133 1.61 19.30 8.66
C HIS A 133 2.65 19.09 7.57
N PHE A 134 3.41 18.01 7.71
CA PHE A 134 4.37 17.55 6.70
C PHE A 134 4.08 16.10 6.36
N ASN A 135 3.95 15.81 5.07
CA ASN A 135 3.73 14.48 4.55
C ASN A 135 4.77 14.16 3.49
N ALA A 136 5.36 12.98 3.56
CA ALA A 136 6.27 12.49 2.53
C ALA A 136 6.09 10.98 2.35
N GLN A 137 6.28 10.52 1.11
CA GLN A 137 6.27 9.10 0.75
C GLN A 137 7.42 8.83 -0.22
N TYR A 138 8.09 7.73 0.00
CA TYR A 138 9.06 7.15 -0.91
C TYR A 138 8.53 5.79 -1.34
N GLU A 139 8.59 5.52 -2.62
CA GLU A 139 8.17 4.25 -3.21
C GLU A 139 9.25 3.78 -4.19
N ASP A 140 9.61 2.52 -4.02
CA ASP A 140 10.50 1.78 -4.91
C ASP A 140 9.80 0.48 -5.28
N ASN A 141 9.71 0.18 -6.55
CA ASN A 141 9.00 -0.99 -7.05
C ASN A 141 9.82 -1.67 -8.15
N ASP A 142 10.64 -2.61 -7.72
CA ASP A 142 11.37 -3.50 -8.62
C ASP A 142 10.44 -4.63 -9.07
N THR A 143 10.30 -4.82 -10.37
CA THR A 143 9.38 -5.82 -10.95
C THR A 143 10.03 -6.53 -12.14
N PRO A 144 11.04 -7.39 -11.91
CA PRO A 144 11.60 -8.22 -12.96
C PRO A 144 10.53 -9.14 -13.55
N GLN A 145 10.53 -9.20 -14.87
CA GLN A 145 9.65 -10.06 -15.64
C GLN A 145 10.47 -10.95 -16.54
N ARG A 146 10.17 -12.24 -16.55
CA ARG A 146 10.74 -13.22 -17.47
C ARG A 146 9.63 -13.84 -18.31
N ASN A 147 9.87 -13.96 -19.62
CA ASN A 147 8.93 -14.52 -20.58
C ASN A 147 9.66 -15.57 -21.42
N ASP A 148 9.40 -16.83 -21.12
CA ASP A 148 9.90 -17.97 -21.86
C ASP A 148 8.86 -18.45 -22.85
N ARG A 149 9.25 -18.61 -24.13
CA ARG A 149 8.34 -19.04 -25.21
C ARG A 149 8.93 -20.24 -25.94
N ALA A 150 8.10 -21.27 -26.14
CA ALA A 150 8.39 -22.37 -27.04
C ALA A 150 7.45 -22.30 -28.23
N ILE A 151 7.99 -22.04 -29.41
CA ILE A 151 7.26 -21.80 -30.66
C ILE A 151 7.38 -23.05 -31.54
N PHE A 152 6.26 -23.69 -31.79
CA PHE A 152 6.15 -24.86 -32.70
C PHE A 152 5.55 -24.40 -34.01
N ASP A 153 6.36 -24.34 -35.06
CA ASP A 153 5.94 -24.01 -36.41
C ASP A 153 5.56 -25.29 -37.18
N TYR A 154 4.30 -25.39 -37.56
CA TYR A 154 3.73 -26.52 -38.26
C TYR A 154 3.74 -26.35 -39.79
N GLN A 155 4.16 -25.19 -40.31
CA GLN A 155 4.35 -24.97 -41.74
C GLN A 155 5.69 -25.49 -42.22
N SER A 156 6.66 -25.69 -41.34
CA SER A 156 7.93 -26.32 -41.64
C SER A 156 7.81 -27.85 -41.71
N THR A 157 8.58 -28.47 -42.60
CA THR A 157 8.65 -29.94 -42.73
C THR A 157 10.12 -30.38 -42.60
N PRO A 158 10.54 -31.00 -41.52
CA PRO A 158 9.76 -31.32 -40.30
C PRO A 158 9.36 -30.08 -39.51
N THR A 159 8.33 -30.20 -38.62
CA THR A 159 7.92 -29.15 -37.69
C THR A 159 9.13 -28.62 -36.92
N SER A 160 9.34 -27.32 -36.98
CA SER A 160 10.45 -26.67 -36.25
C SER A 160 10.03 -26.23 -34.87
N LEU A 161 11.00 -26.19 -33.96
CA LEU A 161 10.86 -25.67 -32.59
C LEU A 161 11.87 -24.54 -32.39
N ALA A 162 11.38 -23.37 -32.04
CA ALA A 162 12.21 -22.27 -31.56
C ALA A 162 11.96 -22.04 -30.07
N LEU A 163 13.02 -21.78 -29.34
CA LEU A 163 12.95 -21.39 -27.92
C LEU A 163 13.45 -19.95 -27.81
N GLU A 164 12.65 -19.12 -27.20
CA GLU A 164 12.95 -17.71 -26.95
C GLU A 164 12.79 -17.41 -25.46
N SER A 165 13.68 -16.61 -24.92
CA SER A 165 13.61 -16.14 -23.53
C SER A 165 13.95 -14.66 -23.52
N ASP A 166 13.05 -13.86 -22.94
CA ASP A 166 13.20 -12.43 -22.78
C ASP A 166 13.14 -12.12 -21.28
N ASP A 167 14.21 -11.54 -20.74
CA ASP A 167 14.23 -10.96 -19.40
C ASP A 167 14.00 -9.45 -19.54
N ILE A 168 12.96 -8.93 -18.88
CA ILE A 168 12.60 -7.52 -18.89
C ILE A 168 12.69 -7.02 -17.45
N ASP A 169 13.67 -6.15 -17.18
CA ASP A 169 13.71 -5.39 -15.96
C ASP A 169 12.78 -4.18 -16.10
N LEU A 170 11.66 -4.23 -15.41
CA LEU A 170 10.74 -3.10 -15.28
C LEU A 170 11.13 -2.29 -14.04
N ASP A 171 12.35 -1.78 -14.00
CA ASP A 171 12.78 -0.86 -12.97
C ASP A 171 11.98 0.43 -13.09
N CYS A 172 10.97 0.58 -12.26
CA CYS A 172 10.38 1.88 -12.04
C CYS A 172 11.37 2.68 -11.21
N ALA A 173 11.89 3.78 -11.75
CA ALA A 173 12.73 4.67 -10.97
C ALA A 173 12.04 5.02 -9.64
N PRO A 174 12.76 4.95 -8.51
CA PRO A 174 12.19 5.27 -7.22
C PRO A 174 11.51 6.63 -7.25
N SER A 175 10.31 6.73 -6.72
CA SER A 175 9.56 7.97 -6.66
C SER A 175 9.49 8.49 -5.23
N ALA A 176 9.69 9.78 -5.04
CA ALA A 176 9.50 10.45 -3.77
C ALA A 176 8.48 11.57 -3.92
N HIS A 177 7.44 11.52 -3.11
CA HIS A 177 6.41 12.54 -3.07
C HIS A 177 6.47 13.27 -1.73
N ILE A 178 6.58 14.59 -1.80
CA ILE A 178 6.40 15.47 -0.65
C ILE A 178 5.06 16.15 -0.84
N GLY A 179 4.12 15.87 0.06
CA GLY A 179 2.81 16.51 0.07
C GLY A 179 2.91 18.01 0.38
N PRO A 180 1.85 18.77 0.12
CA PRO A 180 1.82 20.18 0.45
C PRO A 180 1.97 20.36 1.96
N ILE A 181 2.86 21.27 2.37
CA ILE A 181 2.94 21.72 3.76
C ILE A 181 1.73 22.62 4.00
N SER A 182 0.82 22.22 4.87
CA SER A 182 -0.36 23.01 5.21
C SER A 182 -0.22 23.64 6.59
N LEU A 183 -0.63 24.89 6.68
CA LEU A 183 -0.77 25.65 7.91
C LEU A 183 -2.28 25.77 8.19
N ASN A 184 -2.72 25.29 9.34
CA ASN A 184 -4.06 25.51 9.83
C ASN A 184 -4.00 26.54 10.96
N HIS A 185 -4.89 27.53 10.87
CA HIS A 185 -5.07 28.58 11.88
C HIS A 185 -6.34 28.35 12.67
#